data_e6dc326d7cc7da25446721222000e2b0
#
_entry.id   e6dc326d7cc7da25446721222000e2b0
#
_cell.length_a   1.000
_cell.length_b   1.000
_cell.length_c   1.000
_cell.angle_alpha   90.00
_cell.angle_beta   90.00
_cell.angle_gamma   90.00
#
_symmetry.space_group_name_H-M   'P 1'
#
loop_
_entity.id
_entity.type
_entity.pdbx_description
1 polymer ?
#
loop_
_entity_poly.entity_id
_entity_poly.type
_entity_poly.pdbx_seq_one_letter_code
_entity_poly.pdbx_strand_id
1 'polypeptide(L)' 'MDTAASVSRARLMDVREAAEMLRVAPKTLYGLVSQRRIPFRKAGRRLLFLESELLEWTRPAPDRRTRYGDLTRRQ' A
#
# COMPACT_ATOMS: atom_id res chain seq x y z
N MET A 1 6.09 10.00 -24.90
CA MET A 1 5.48 10.13 -24.29
C MET A 1 5.72 10.22 -22.92
N ASP A 2 6.18 11.15 -22.47
CA ASP A 2 6.31 11.35 -21.25
C ASP A 2 5.10 11.35 -20.54
N THR A 3 4.10 11.50 -21.13
CA THR A 3 2.91 11.44 -20.55
C THR A 3 2.80 10.13 -19.97
N ALA A 4 3.30 9.18 -20.60
CA ALA A 4 3.21 7.84 -20.15
C ALA A 4 3.92 7.72 -18.82
N ALA A 5 5.01 8.33 -18.74
CA ALA A 5 5.77 8.25 -17.53
C ALA A 5 5.02 8.91 -16.43
N SER A 6 4.37 9.97 -16.70
CA SER A 6 3.66 10.66 -15.71
C SER A 6 2.53 9.83 -15.28
N VAL A 7 1.90 9.19 -16.15
CA VAL A 7 0.79 8.38 -15.84
C VAL A 7 1.22 7.28 -14.95
N SER A 8 2.34 6.73 -15.19
CA SER A 8 2.83 5.65 -14.44
C SER A 8 3.00 6.08 -13.01
N ARG A 9 3.48 7.23 -12.79
CA ARG A 9 3.66 7.68 -11.47
C ARG A 9 2.36 7.89 -10.76
N ALA A 10 1.32 8.15 -11.48
CA ALA A 10 0.06 8.40 -10.90
C ALA A 10 -0.85 7.22 -11.05
N ARG A 11 -0.31 6.01 -11.13
CA ARG A 11 -1.11 4.86 -11.35
C ARG A 11 -2.04 4.58 -10.20
N LEU A 12 -3.31 4.47 -10.48
CA LEU A 12 -4.30 4.15 -9.48
C LEU A 12 -4.58 2.66 -9.49
N MET A 13 -4.72 2.06 -8.36
CA MET A 13 -4.94 0.63 -8.27
C MET A 13 -6.17 0.36 -7.43
N ASP A 14 -6.84 -0.73 -7.69
CA ASP A 14 -8.00 -1.09 -6.89
C ASP A 14 -7.48 -1.94 -5.71
N VAL A 15 -8.35 -2.39 -4.87
CA VAL A 15 -7.98 -3.14 -3.69
C VAL A 15 -7.20 -4.40 -4.03
N ARG A 16 -7.64 -5.13 -5.06
CA ARG A 16 -6.96 -6.32 -5.43
C ARG A 16 -5.56 -6.04 -5.86
N GLU A 17 -5.35 -5.05 -6.69
CA GLU A 17 -4.04 -4.72 -7.18
C GLU A 17 -3.15 -4.23 -6.05
N ALA A 18 -3.69 -3.42 -5.16
CA ALA A 18 -2.91 -2.91 -4.05
C ALA A 18 -2.53 -4.04 -3.11
N ALA A 19 -3.43 -4.94 -2.86
CA ALA A 19 -3.16 -6.05 -1.97
C ALA A 19 -2.06 -6.92 -2.55
N GLU A 20 -2.09 -7.12 -3.85
CA GLU A 20 -1.08 -7.90 -4.49
C GLU A 20 0.25 -7.20 -4.41
N MET A 21 0.28 -5.92 -4.64
CA MET A 21 1.50 -5.17 -4.60
C MET A 21 2.11 -5.23 -3.21
N LEU A 22 1.30 -5.11 -2.18
CA LEU A 22 1.78 -5.13 -0.83
C LEU A 22 1.92 -6.52 -0.25
N ARG A 23 1.47 -7.50 -1.01
CA ARG A 23 1.54 -8.89 -0.59
C ARG A 23 0.79 -9.14 0.70
N VAL A 24 -0.38 -8.57 0.82
CA VAL A 24 -1.23 -8.81 1.96
C VAL A 24 -2.59 -9.26 1.49
N ALA A 25 -3.36 -9.85 2.31
CA ALA A 25 -4.69 -10.27 1.93
C ALA A 25 -5.59 -9.05 1.79
N PRO A 26 -6.52 -9.06 0.87
CA PRO A 26 -7.41 -7.92 0.71
C PRO A 26 -8.13 -7.57 2.02
N LYS A 27 -8.46 -8.58 2.81
CA LYS A 27 -9.10 -8.35 4.05
C LYS A 27 -8.24 -7.49 4.96
N THR A 28 -6.95 -7.73 4.97
CA THR A 28 -6.02 -6.96 5.75
C THR A 28 -6.02 -5.53 5.28
N LEU A 29 -6.06 -5.35 3.97
CA LEU A 29 -6.03 -4.03 3.39
C LEU A 29 -7.28 -3.26 3.78
N TYR A 30 -8.43 -3.91 3.74
CA TYR A 30 -9.65 -3.25 4.13
C TYR A 30 -9.58 -2.81 5.60
N GLY A 31 -8.95 -3.61 6.42
CA GLY A 31 -8.77 -3.25 7.80
C GLY A 31 -7.91 -2.02 7.98
N LEU A 32 -6.85 -1.93 7.20
CA LEU A 32 -5.98 -0.78 7.28
C LEU A 32 -6.71 0.48 6.83
N VAL A 33 -7.54 0.35 5.82
CA VAL A 33 -8.29 1.47 5.33
C VAL A 33 -9.30 1.92 6.37
N SER A 34 -9.97 0.97 6.99
CA SER A 34 -10.96 1.30 7.94
C SER A 34 -10.36 1.99 9.17
N GLN A 35 -9.14 1.69 9.49
CA GLN A 35 -8.46 2.32 10.58
C GLN A 35 -7.71 3.56 10.13
N ARG A 36 -7.81 3.91 8.88
CA ARG A 36 -7.14 5.03 8.29
C ARG A 36 -5.65 4.98 8.53
N ARG A 37 -5.08 3.81 8.39
CA ARG A 37 -3.65 3.65 8.58
C ARG A 37 -2.89 3.49 7.27
N ILE A 38 -3.54 3.67 6.16
CA ILE A 38 -2.90 3.54 4.88
C ILE A 38 -3.48 4.60 3.97
N PRO A 39 -2.69 5.20 3.08
CA PRO A 39 -3.23 6.21 2.19
C PRO A 39 -4.16 5.59 1.18
N PHE A 40 -5.34 6.11 1.02
CA PHE A 40 -6.28 5.60 0.05
C PHE A 40 -7.10 6.75 -0.54
N ARG A 41 -7.74 6.49 -1.65
CA ARG A 41 -8.57 7.48 -2.30
C ARG A 41 -9.91 6.88 -2.61
N LYS A 42 -10.91 7.71 -2.71
CA LYS A 42 -12.22 7.23 -3.06
C LYS A 42 -12.71 7.91 -4.29
N ALA A 43 -13.20 7.17 -5.25
CA ALA A 43 -13.72 7.74 -6.45
C ALA A 43 -15.13 7.22 -6.52
N GLY A 44 -16.08 7.95 -6.05
CA GLY A 44 -17.45 7.50 -6.02
C GLY A 44 -17.53 6.39 -5.00
N ARG A 45 -17.91 5.20 -5.44
CA ARG A 45 -17.99 4.11 -4.55
C ARG A 45 -16.78 3.26 -4.62
N ARG A 46 -15.82 3.59 -5.43
CA ARG A 46 -14.65 2.76 -5.60
C ARG A 46 -13.54 3.18 -4.66
N LEU A 47 -12.90 2.22 -4.06
CA LEU A 47 -11.78 2.46 -3.19
C LEU A 47 -10.53 2.27 -4.03
N LEU A 48 -9.68 3.25 -4.08
CA LEU A 48 -8.48 3.19 -4.90
C LEU A 48 -7.23 3.57 -4.12
N PHE A 49 -6.10 3.20 -4.67
CA PHE A 49 -4.83 3.50 -4.03
C PHE A 49 -3.87 4.03 -5.09
N LEU A 50 -3.03 4.94 -4.71
CA LEU A 50 -2.07 5.48 -5.66
C LEU A 50 -0.77 4.75 -5.42
N GLU A 51 -0.25 4.16 -6.46
CA GLU A 51 0.96 3.36 -6.34
C GLU A 51 2.10 4.08 -5.64
N SER A 52 2.36 5.30 -6.01
CA SER A 52 3.45 6.06 -5.42
C SER A 52 3.24 6.27 -3.93
N GLU A 53 2.01 6.47 -3.52
CA GLU A 53 1.73 6.67 -2.11
C GLU A 53 1.94 5.38 -1.33
N LEU A 54 1.62 4.27 -1.93
CA LEU A 54 1.81 3.01 -1.26
C LEU A 54 3.28 2.70 -1.12
N LEU A 55 4.05 3.05 -2.13
CA LEU A 55 5.47 2.81 -2.06
C LEU A 55 6.08 3.61 -0.93
N GLU A 56 5.67 4.84 -0.78
CA GLU A 56 6.17 5.64 0.27
C GLU A 56 5.71 5.13 1.61
N TRP A 57 4.53 4.64 1.69
CA TRP A 57 4.00 4.10 2.93
C TRP A 57 4.80 2.91 3.41
N THR A 58 5.36 2.14 2.49
CA THR A 58 6.11 0.97 2.86
C THR A 58 7.57 1.26 3.02
N ARG A 59 7.97 2.42 3.42
CA ARG A 59 9.34 2.73 3.48
C ARG A 59 10.10 1.75 4.26
N PRO A 60 11.36 1.64 4.11
CA PRO A 60 12.19 0.66 4.75
C PRO A 60 12.09 0.78 6.26
N ALA A 61 12.11 -0.29 6.95
CA ALA A 61 12.01 -0.26 8.37
C ALA A 61 13.28 0.33 8.96
N PRO A 62 13.23 0.88 10.09
CA PRO A 62 14.37 1.49 10.69
C PRO A 62 15.28 0.37 11.02
N ASP A 63 16.53 0.59 11.13
CA ASP A 63 17.38 -0.39 11.30
C ASP A 63 17.28 -0.93 12.63
N ARG A 64 16.35 -1.46 13.13
CA ARG A 64 16.28 -1.98 14.37
C ARG A 64 16.04 -3.38 14.13
N ARG A 65 16.97 -4.11 13.88
CA ARG A 65 16.87 -5.47 13.57
C ARG A 65 16.01 -6.16 14.56
N THR A 66 16.02 -5.77 15.72
CA THR A 66 15.27 -6.44 16.68
C THR A 66 13.83 -6.40 16.38
N ARG A 67 13.33 -5.27 15.99
CA ARG A 67 12.00 -5.15 15.72
C ARG A 67 11.53 -6.03 14.64
N TYR A 68 12.31 -6.13 13.63
CA TYR A 68 11.96 -6.93 12.51
C TYR A 68 11.97 -8.38 12.91
N GLY A 69 12.91 -8.76 13.70
CA GLY A 69 13.02 -10.08 14.12
C GLY A 69 11.84 -10.46 14.98
N ASP A 70 11.38 -9.58 15.80
CA ASP A 70 10.24 -9.82 16.61
C ASP A 70 9.03 -10.08 15.80
N LEU A 71 8.81 -9.33 14.77
CA LEU A 71 7.67 -9.56 13.92
C LEU A 71 7.74 -10.92 13.32
N THR A 72 8.86 -11.34 12.89
CA THR A 72 9.02 -12.62 12.27
C THR A 72 8.79 -13.69 13.26
N ARG A 73 9.28 -13.54 14.42
CA ARG A 73 9.10 -14.53 15.40
C ARG A 73 7.70 -14.68 15.84
N ARG A 74 6.95 -13.70 15.81
CA ARG A 74 5.64 -13.79 16.16
C ARG A 74 4.84 -14.56 15.22
N GLN A 75 5.25 -14.78 14.07
CA GLN A 75 4.48 -15.51 13.07
C GLN A 75 4.48 -16.96 13.39
#